data_e041e8272d937b7a95cb77f6fd652d78
#
_entry.id   e041e8272d937b7a95cb77f6fd652d78
#
_cell.length_a   1.000
_cell.length_b   1.000
_cell.length_c   1.000
_cell.angle_alpha   90.00
_cell.angle_beta   90.00
_cell.angle_gamma   90.00
#
_symmetry.space_group_name_H-M   'P 1'
#
loop_
_entity.id
_entity.type
_entity.pdbx_description
1 polymer ?
#
loop_
_entity_poly.entity_id
_entity_poly.type
_entity_poly.pdbx_seq_one_letter_code
_entity_poly.pdbx_strand_id
1 'polypeptide(L)'
;MAASEASSTPAPLTRAEVRLVFYGLMLGGFLTAVNQTIVATALPTIGRDLGDFGNLSWIIIAYLLASTVVAPLYGKLSDIHGRRAMMLTALGLFVAGSAAAAVAPNIALLIAARTLQGIGGGGITPLVQTTIADMVTPRERGHYQAYMGTAWVVAGVVGPALGGVIADQLHWSLIFWLNVPLGLLAALLTSGSMKRLPRHERPHKLDLPGAALMTAAALALLLALTSGGTRAPWLSVPIVGLFAASALLTLGFAWWLKQAAEPFLPLTVLANPVMRHGTLATSCALGVMTGFMIYLPLYYQVVHKLSATDAGLALIPVVIFTTPGSMMSGRSMMYLRHYKISALVGIGLATTAIAALIWRPAMPLAGAVVAAGAIGFGVGSVFPIATVSIQNAVLRHEVGTATGAMNFFRALASALVVAVMGAIVLAGFGITPERGSGMELVVQSAHTAELDVAEVFRHVFAAALVVAMMAFAAVLRLEERPLRGPAAMPADPDAPGAPAE
;
A
#
# COMPACT_ATOMS: atom_id res chain seq x y z
N MET A 1 51.47 14.17 16.96
CA MET A 1 50.75 12.90 17.19
C MET A 1 49.30 13.16 16.85
N ALA A 2 48.87 12.89 15.62
CA ALA A 2 47.49 12.90 15.20
C ALA A 2 47.06 11.44 15.08
N ALA A 3 46.30 10.97 16.06
CA ALA A 3 45.70 9.64 16.02
C ALA A 3 44.65 9.62 14.90
N SER A 4 44.88 8.82 13.88
CA SER A 4 43.92 8.44 12.85
C SER A 4 42.75 7.75 13.54
N GLU A 5 41.62 8.45 13.70
CA GLU A 5 40.34 7.82 13.96
C GLU A 5 39.96 7.01 12.72
N ALA A 6 40.41 5.77 12.68
CA ALA A 6 39.92 4.79 11.74
C ALA A 6 38.37 4.66 11.97
N SER A 7 37.61 5.20 11.04
CA SER A 7 36.14 4.99 11.00
C SER A 7 35.89 3.49 10.89
N SER A 8 35.64 2.82 12.00
CA SER A 8 35.27 1.42 12.05
C SER A 8 33.95 1.26 11.34
N THR A 9 33.98 0.82 10.10
CA THR A 9 32.77 0.35 9.40
C THR A 9 32.15 -0.73 10.26
N PRO A 10 30.86 -0.59 10.67
CA PRO A 10 30.21 -1.58 11.52
C PRO A 10 30.26 -2.96 10.84
N ALA A 11 30.63 -4.00 11.59
CA ALA A 11 30.66 -5.36 11.07
C ALA A 11 29.30 -5.73 10.45
N PRO A 12 29.27 -6.44 9.33
CA PRO A 12 28.03 -6.83 8.66
C PRO A 12 27.15 -7.66 9.62
N LEU A 13 25.84 -7.49 9.50
CA LEU A 13 24.86 -8.23 10.31
C LEU A 13 25.00 -9.74 10.07
N THR A 14 24.98 -10.51 11.14
CA THR A 14 24.94 -11.98 11.05
C THR A 14 23.58 -12.42 10.48
N ARG A 15 23.52 -13.62 9.88
CA ARG A 15 22.28 -14.20 9.37
C ARG A 15 21.18 -14.34 10.45
N ALA A 16 21.56 -14.52 11.71
CA ALA A 16 20.63 -14.59 12.83
C ALA A 16 20.03 -13.20 13.14
N GLU A 17 20.86 -12.17 13.14
CA GLU A 17 20.40 -10.78 13.33
C GLU A 17 19.50 -10.30 12.19
N VAL A 18 19.85 -10.61 10.94
CA VAL A 18 19.00 -10.32 9.77
C VAL A 18 17.63 -10.97 9.93
N ARG A 19 17.56 -12.26 10.36
CA ARG A 19 16.29 -12.95 10.60
C ARG A 19 15.48 -12.32 11.73
N LEU A 20 16.11 -11.94 12.83
CA LEU A 20 15.42 -11.33 13.97
C LEU A 20 14.79 -9.99 13.59
N VAL A 21 15.55 -9.12 12.93
CA VAL A 21 15.01 -7.84 12.41
C VAL A 21 13.89 -8.11 11.42
N PHE A 22 14.07 -9.07 10.51
CA PHE A 22 13.06 -9.40 9.52
C PHE A 22 11.73 -9.84 10.15
N TYR A 23 11.77 -10.68 11.19
CA TYR A 23 10.55 -11.07 11.92
C TYR A 23 9.87 -9.87 12.59
N GLY A 24 10.63 -8.96 13.18
CA GLY A 24 10.07 -7.72 13.74
C GLY A 24 9.44 -6.83 12.67
N LEU A 25 10.10 -6.69 11.50
CA LEU A 25 9.56 -5.95 10.34
C LEU A 25 8.30 -6.61 9.78
N MET A 26 8.29 -7.95 9.67
CA MET A 26 7.12 -8.73 9.26
C MET A 26 5.94 -8.52 10.21
N LEU A 27 6.19 -8.55 11.52
CA LEU A 27 5.16 -8.29 12.53
C LEU A 27 4.61 -6.88 12.42
N GLY A 28 5.46 -5.85 12.26
CA GLY A 28 5.02 -4.47 12.04
C GLY A 28 4.18 -4.31 10.76
N GLY A 29 4.63 -4.90 9.64
CA GLY A 29 3.88 -4.91 8.39
C GLY A 29 2.54 -5.66 8.50
N PHE A 30 2.53 -6.81 9.17
CA PHE A 30 1.32 -7.58 9.44
C PHE A 30 0.30 -6.79 10.29
N LEU A 31 0.76 -6.10 11.35
CA LEU A 31 -0.10 -5.27 12.19
C LEU A 31 -0.81 -4.18 11.39
N THR A 32 -0.08 -3.47 10.51
CA THR A 32 -0.69 -2.43 9.68
C THR A 32 -1.71 -3.02 8.70
N ALA A 33 -1.44 -4.19 8.15
CA ALA A 33 -2.33 -4.88 7.23
C ALA A 33 -3.60 -5.39 7.94
N VAL A 34 -3.47 -6.06 9.09
CA VAL A 34 -4.62 -6.51 9.90
C VAL A 34 -5.47 -5.32 10.35
N ASN A 35 -4.83 -4.24 10.80
CA ASN A 35 -5.55 -3.05 11.28
C ASN A 35 -6.42 -2.39 10.20
N GLN A 36 -6.10 -2.54 8.92
CA GLN A 36 -6.93 -2.03 7.82
C GLN A 36 -8.18 -2.89 7.59
N THR A 37 -8.13 -4.17 7.87
CA THR A 37 -9.22 -5.12 7.57
C THR A 37 -10.10 -5.42 8.77
N ILE A 38 -9.52 -5.53 9.97
CA ILE A 38 -10.21 -5.93 11.20
C ILE A 38 -11.25 -4.89 11.67
N VAL A 39 -10.97 -3.60 11.47
CA VAL A 39 -11.87 -2.51 11.93
C VAL A 39 -13.15 -2.45 11.10
N ALA A 40 -13.09 -2.81 9.82
CA ALA A 40 -14.24 -2.74 8.94
C ALA A 40 -15.39 -3.66 9.40
N THR A 41 -15.07 -4.84 9.94
CA THR A 41 -16.07 -5.81 10.44
C THR A 41 -16.70 -5.39 11.75
N ALA A 42 -16.02 -4.57 12.56
CA ALA A 42 -16.54 -4.09 13.85
C ALA A 42 -17.32 -2.76 13.74
N LEU A 43 -17.36 -2.10 12.58
CA LEU A 43 -18.04 -0.80 12.44
C LEU A 43 -19.51 -0.81 12.92
N PRO A 44 -20.35 -1.82 12.61
CA PRO A 44 -21.73 -1.82 13.08
C PRO A 44 -21.84 -1.90 14.61
N THR A 45 -20.95 -2.65 15.26
CA THR A 45 -20.91 -2.79 16.72
C THR A 45 -20.42 -1.50 17.38
N ILE A 46 -19.35 -0.88 16.82
CA ILE A 46 -18.86 0.43 17.26
C ILE A 46 -19.96 1.50 17.14
N GLY A 47 -20.72 1.50 16.04
CA GLY A 47 -21.81 2.46 15.83
C GLY A 47 -22.96 2.30 16.81
N ARG A 48 -23.30 1.07 17.17
CA ARG A 48 -24.32 0.79 18.21
C ARG A 48 -23.87 1.24 19.59
N ASP A 49 -22.61 1.01 19.91
CA ASP A 49 -22.05 1.30 21.26
C ASP A 49 -21.79 2.80 21.45
N LEU A 50 -21.27 3.50 20.47
CA LEU A 50 -20.95 4.92 20.53
C LEU A 50 -22.06 5.86 20.00
N GLY A 51 -23.14 5.32 19.41
CA GLY A 51 -24.38 6.04 19.09
C GLY A 51 -24.32 7.01 17.91
N ASP A 52 -23.27 6.99 17.05
CA ASP A 52 -23.10 7.91 15.91
C ASP A 52 -22.83 7.14 14.61
N PHE A 53 -23.89 6.75 13.92
CA PHE A 53 -23.79 6.04 12.63
C PHE A 53 -23.34 6.94 11.47
N GLY A 54 -23.56 8.25 11.55
CA GLY A 54 -23.23 9.20 10.47
C GLY A 54 -21.73 9.35 10.24
N ASN A 55 -20.92 9.16 11.28
CA ASN A 55 -19.49 9.36 11.24
C ASN A 55 -18.65 8.07 11.22
N LEU A 56 -19.27 6.88 11.18
CA LEU A 56 -18.57 5.60 11.20
C LEU A 56 -17.52 5.44 10.11
N SER A 57 -17.80 5.87 8.89
CA SER A 57 -16.86 5.81 7.78
C SER A 57 -15.57 6.58 8.06
N TRP A 58 -15.63 7.64 8.88
CA TRP A 58 -14.45 8.42 9.25
C TRP A 58 -13.43 7.66 10.07
N ILE A 59 -13.84 6.60 10.78
CA ILE A 59 -12.93 5.73 11.52
C ILE A 59 -11.91 5.06 10.57
N ILE A 60 -12.34 4.66 9.36
CA ILE A 60 -11.46 4.09 8.33
C ILE A 60 -10.76 5.20 7.56
N ILE A 61 -11.51 6.22 7.12
CA ILE A 61 -11.01 7.30 6.26
C ILE A 61 -9.88 8.08 6.96
N ALA A 62 -10.02 8.43 8.22
CA ALA A 62 -9.02 9.18 8.97
C ALA A 62 -7.67 8.46 9.05
N TYR A 63 -7.70 7.15 9.31
CA TYR A 63 -6.49 6.31 9.28
C TYR A 63 -5.87 6.29 7.88
N LEU A 64 -6.67 6.06 6.83
CA LEU A 64 -6.20 5.97 5.46
C LEU A 64 -5.58 7.30 4.98
N LEU A 65 -6.25 8.42 5.24
CA LEU A 65 -5.76 9.76 4.91
C LEU A 65 -4.42 10.03 5.59
N ALA A 66 -4.37 9.86 6.92
CA ALA A 66 -3.16 10.10 7.70
C ALA A 66 -2.01 9.20 7.24
N SER A 67 -2.26 7.90 7.05
CA SER A 67 -1.24 6.95 6.65
C SER A 67 -0.68 7.21 5.24
N THR A 68 -1.53 7.63 4.31
CA THR A 68 -1.12 7.94 2.93
C THR A 68 -0.19 9.15 2.91
N VAL A 69 -0.58 10.22 3.60
CA VAL A 69 0.09 11.52 3.54
C VAL A 69 1.47 11.48 4.22
N VAL A 70 1.62 10.71 5.29
CA VAL A 70 2.90 10.66 6.04
C VAL A 70 3.93 9.71 5.44
N ALA A 71 3.55 8.82 4.52
CA ALA A 71 4.46 7.82 3.95
C ALA A 71 5.74 8.44 3.32
N PRO A 72 5.68 9.52 2.51
CA PRO A 72 6.87 10.16 1.98
C PRO A 72 7.69 10.86 3.07
N LEU A 73 7.02 11.41 4.11
CA LEU A 73 7.69 12.05 5.25
C LEU A 73 8.59 11.04 5.96
N TYR A 74 8.08 9.86 6.30
CA TYR A 74 8.88 8.80 6.89
C TYR A 74 10.02 8.33 5.97
N GLY A 75 9.77 8.26 4.67
CA GLY A 75 10.81 7.99 3.69
C GLY A 75 11.98 8.95 3.83
N LYS A 76 11.73 10.26 3.71
CA LYS A 76 12.74 11.32 3.81
C LYS A 76 13.36 11.39 5.22
N LEU A 77 12.54 11.38 6.26
CA LEU A 77 13.03 11.43 7.64
C LEU A 77 13.91 10.23 8.00
N SER A 78 13.62 9.06 7.43
CA SER A 78 14.43 7.86 7.66
C SER A 78 15.79 7.91 6.96
N ASP A 79 15.88 8.65 5.85
CA ASP A 79 17.17 8.93 5.19
C ASP A 79 18.02 9.91 6.01
N ILE A 80 17.38 10.85 6.76
CA ILE A 80 18.04 11.87 7.57
C ILE A 80 18.40 11.33 8.98
N HIS A 81 17.41 10.78 9.71
CA HIS A 81 17.54 10.41 11.12
C HIS A 81 17.87 8.91 11.34
N GLY A 82 17.92 8.15 10.26
CA GLY A 82 18.19 6.71 10.27
C GLY A 82 16.92 5.86 10.46
N ARG A 83 16.99 4.64 9.91
CA ARG A 83 15.86 3.69 9.86
C ARG A 83 15.32 3.31 11.24
N ARG A 84 16.22 3.07 12.21
CA ARG A 84 15.86 2.64 13.56
C ARG A 84 15.01 3.68 14.29
N ALA A 85 15.46 4.94 14.32
CA ALA A 85 14.75 6.00 15.01
C ALA A 85 13.34 6.17 14.45
N MET A 86 13.22 6.23 13.13
CA MET A 86 11.93 6.42 12.46
C MET A 86 11.01 5.19 12.60
N MET A 87 11.53 3.96 12.58
CA MET A 87 10.74 2.75 12.82
C MET A 87 10.17 2.73 14.23
N LEU A 88 10.98 3.06 15.26
CA LEU A 88 10.51 3.11 16.63
C LEU A 88 9.49 4.24 16.86
N THR A 89 9.68 5.40 16.21
CA THR A 89 8.69 6.49 16.21
C THR A 89 7.39 6.05 15.58
N ALA A 90 7.44 5.41 14.41
CA ALA A 90 6.25 4.92 13.71
C ALA A 90 5.48 3.88 14.53
N LEU A 91 6.19 2.88 15.09
CA LEU A 91 5.60 1.86 15.96
C LEU A 91 5.06 2.47 17.25
N GLY A 92 5.78 3.43 17.86
CA GLY A 92 5.34 4.12 19.08
C GLY A 92 4.04 4.91 18.85
N LEU A 93 3.96 5.68 17.76
CA LEU A 93 2.74 6.42 17.40
C LEU A 93 1.58 5.47 17.05
N PHE A 94 1.86 4.35 16.37
CA PHE A 94 0.87 3.34 16.06
C PHE A 94 0.30 2.70 17.33
N VAL A 95 1.15 2.34 18.30
CA VAL A 95 0.77 1.76 19.58
C VAL A 95 0.01 2.78 20.44
N ALA A 96 0.49 4.02 20.52
CA ALA A 96 -0.18 5.08 21.26
C ALA A 96 -1.57 5.39 20.68
N GLY A 97 -1.68 5.48 19.35
CA GLY A 97 -2.95 5.64 18.65
C GLY A 97 -3.89 4.45 18.87
N SER A 98 -3.36 3.22 18.89
CA SER A 98 -4.13 2.01 19.19
C SER A 98 -4.67 2.02 20.64
N ALA A 99 -3.83 2.34 21.61
CA ALA A 99 -4.26 2.45 23.02
C ALA A 99 -5.32 3.56 23.19
N ALA A 100 -5.13 4.73 22.56
CA ALA A 100 -6.12 5.81 22.58
C ALA A 100 -7.44 5.38 21.91
N ALA A 101 -7.40 4.66 20.81
CA ALA A 101 -8.59 4.14 20.15
C ALA A 101 -9.35 3.11 21.01
N ALA A 102 -8.61 2.26 21.75
CA ALA A 102 -9.20 1.24 22.62
C ALA A 102 -9.99 1.82 23.81
N VAL A 103 -9.64 3.02 24.26
CA VAL A 103 -10.31 3.71 25.39
C VAL A 103 -11.17 4.90 24.95
N ALA A 104 -11.42 5.05 23.64
CA ALA A 104 -12.17 6.18 23.13
C ALA A 104 -13.65 6.15 23.58
N PRO A 105 -14.16 7.18 24.28
CA PRO A 105 -15.53 7.21 24.80
C PRO A 105 -16.56 7.67 23.78
N ASN A 106 -16.15 8.17 22.62
CA ASN A 106 -17.02 8.63 21.54
C ASN A 106 -16.32 8.54 20.19
N ILE A 107 -17.11 8.66 19.12
CA ILE A 107 -16.61 8.54 17.74
C ILE A 107 -15.59 9.64 17.39
N ALA A 108 -15.76 10.87 17.84
CA ALA A 108 -14.82 11.96 17.54
C ALA A 108 -13.41 11.67 18.08
N LEU A 109 -13.29 11.20 19.33
CA LEU A 109 -12.02 10.80 19.92
C LEU A 109 -11.47 9.52 19.28
N LEU A 110 -12.33 8.59 18.88
CA LEU A 110 -11.93 7.41 18.11
C LEU A 110 -11.34 7.83 16.74
N ILE A 111 -11.95 8.76 16.02
CA ILE A 111 -11.42 9.30 14.75
C ILE A 111 -10.05 9.98 14.98
N ALA A 112 -9.91 10.79 16.04
CA ALA A 112 -8.64 11.42 16.39
C ALA A 112 -7.55 10.37 16.72
N ALA A 113 -7.89 9.35 17.49
CA ALA A 113 -7.00 8.23 17.80
C ALA A 113 -6.61 7.44 16.53
N ARG A 114 -7.55 7.23 15.61
CA ARG A 114 -7.31 6.61 14.29
C ARG A 114 -6.39 7.45 13.41
N THR A 115 -6.51 8.77 13.47
CA THR A 115 -5.58 9.68 12.79
C THR A 115 -4.16 9.51 13.35
N LEU A 116 -3.99 9.51 14.67
CA LEU A 116 -2.70 9.28 15.32
C LEU A 116 -2.12 7.90 14.95
N GLN A 117 -2.95 6.85 14.99
CA GLN A 117 -2.58 5.50 14.59
C GLN A 117 -2.18 5.45 13.11
N GLY A 118 -2.88 6.19 12.23
CA GLY A 118 -2.56 6.32 10.81
C GLY A 118 -1.22 7.02 10.57
N ILE A 119 -0.88 8.05 11.36
CA ILE A 119 0.43 8.71 11.33
C ILE A 119 1.54 7.70 11.62
N GLY A 120 1.37 6.82 12.61
CA GLY A 120 2.32 5.73 12.87
C GLY A 120 2.33 4.68 11.76
N GLY A 121 1.16 4.14 11.41
CA GLY A 121 0.99 3.04 10.46
C GLY A 121 1.50 3.36 9.05
N GLY A 122 1.32 4.61 8.59
CA GLY A 122 1.78 5.08 7.28
C GLY A 122 3.30 5.07 7.11
N GLY A 123 4.05 5.16 8.22
CA GLY A 123 5.51 5.04 8.21
C GLY A 123 6.01 3.60 8.15
N ILE A 124 5.29 2.65 8.74
CA ILE A 124 5.77 1.28 8.92
C ILE A 124 6.06 0.60 7.57
N THR A 125 5.14 0.66 6.62
CA THR A 125 5.32 -0.02 5.31
C THR A 125 6.55 0.46 4.53
N PRO A 126 6.76 1.76 4.27
CA PRO A 126 7.96 2.22 3.57
C PRO A 126 9.24 1.96 4.36
N LEU A 127 9.19 2.05 5.71
CA LEU A 127 10.35 1.77 6.56
C LEU A 127 10.73 0.29 6.55
N VAL A 128 9.77 -0.62 6.52
CA VAL A 128 10.01 -2.07 6.35
C VAL A 128 10.71 -2.32 5.03
N GLN A 129 10.19 -1.77 3.93
CA GLN A 129 10.76 -1.96 2.59
C GLN A 129 12.17 -1.39 2.47
N THR A 130 12.42 -0.22 3.06
CA THR A 130 13.75 0.43 3.03
C THR A 130 14.74 -0.27 3.95
N THR A 131 14.31 -0.73 5.13
CA THR A 131 15.18 -1.49 6.04
C THR A 131 15.61 -2.82 5.40
N ILE A 132 14.71 -3.54 4.74
CA ILE A 132 15.06 -4.73 3.95
C ILE A 132 16.09 -4.37 2.88
N ALA A 133 15.90 -3.22 2.20
CA ALA A 133 16.84 -2.77 1.18
C ALA A 133 18.24 -2.45 1.70
N ASP A 134 18.35 -2.05 2.97
CA ASP A 134 19.66 -1.78 3.60
C ASP A 134 20.33 -3.05 4.16
N MET A 135 19.54 -4.12 4.40
CA MET A 135 20.02 -5.36 5.03
C MET A 135 20.47 -6.43 4.03
N VAL A 136 19.86 -6.47 2.84
CA VAL A 136 20.08 -7.57 1.88
C VAL A 136 20.38 -7.05 0.48
N THR A 137 21.02 -7.90 -0.34
CA THR A 137 21.36 -7.54 -1.73
C THR A 137 20.09 -7.35 -2.58
N PRO A 138 20.10 -6.53 -3.64
CA PRO A 138 18.97 -6.34 -4.53
C PRO A 138 18.37 -7.63 -5.08
N ARG A 139 19.19 -8.67 -5.32
CA ARG A 139 18.70 -9.98 -5.76
C ARG A 139 17.87 -10.70 -4.70
N GLU A 140 18.27 -10.59 -3.43
CA GLU A 140 17.56 -11.22 -2.31
C GLU A 140 16.30 -10.44 -1.91
N ARG A 141 16.28 -9.11 -2.13
CA ARG A 141 15.13 -8.25 -1.76
C ARG A 141 13.81 -8.74 -2.34
N GLY A 142 13.82 -9.24 -3.59
CA GLY A 142 12.63 -9.78 -4.22
C GLY A 142 11.97 -10.91 -3.42
N HIS A 143 12.80 -11.78 -2.84
CA HIS A 143 12.35 -12.88 -1.99
C HIS A 143 11.72 -12.38 -0.67
N TYR A 144 12.37 -11.41 0.00
CA TYR A 144 11.83 -10.79 1.21
C TYR A 144 10.56 -9.98 0.95
N GLN A 145 10.45 -9.30 -0.20
CA GLN A 145 9.22 -8.62 -0.62
C GLN A 145 8.06 -9.61 -0.84
N ALA A 146 8.34 -10.80 -1.36
CA ALA A 146 7.32 -11.84 -1.50
C ALA A 146 6.77 -12.31 -0.15
N TYR A 147 7.61 -12.46 0.88
CA TYR A 147 7.15 -12.77 2.24
C TYR A 147 6.29 -11.65 2.82
N MET A 148 6.61 -10.38 2.55
CA MET A 148 5.75 -9.26 2.94
C MET A 148 4.37 -9.37 2.28
N GLY A 149 4.32 -9.77 1.00
CA GLY A 149 3.06 -10.06 0.32
C GLY A 149 2.24 -11.13 1.03
N THR A 150 2.90 -12.21 1.50
CA THR A 150 2.24 -13.28 2.28
C THR A 150 1.64 -12.75 3.59
N ALA A 151 2.35 -11.86 4.29
CA ALA A 151 1.82 -11.24 5.51
C ALA A 151 0.53 -10.44 5.24
N TRP A 152 0.45 -9.75 4.11
CA TRP A 152 -0.76 -9.05 3.67
C TRP A 152 -1.92 -10.01 3.36
N VAL A 153 -1.63 -11.14 2.70
CA VAL A 153 -2.63 -12.19 2.42
C VAL A 153 -3.19 -12.75 3.72
N VAL A 154 -2.32 -13.13 4.66
CA VAL A 154 -2.74 -13.66 5.97
C VAL A 154 -3.57 -12.62 6.72
N ALA A 155 -3.16 -11.36 6.72
CA ALA A 155 -3.90 -10.26 7.34
C ALA A 155 -5.30 -10.06 6.71
N GLY A 156 -5.40 -10.20 5.38
CA GLY A 156 -6.66 -10.08 4.65
C GLY A 156 -7.69 -11.16 5.02
N VAL A 157 -7.23 -12.34 5.42
CA VAL A 157 -8.11 -13.45 5.87
C VAL A 157 -8.35 -13.39 7.38
N VAL A 158 -7.27 -13.25 8.14
CA VAL A 158 -7.30 -13.27 9.61
C VAL A 158 -8.01 -12.03 10.18
N GLY A 159 -7.82 -10.86 9.54
CA GLY A 159 -8.40 -9.60 10.00
C GLY A 159 -9.93 -9.65 10.12
N PRO A 160 -10.66 -9.91 9.04
CA PRO A 160 -12.13 -10.01 9.11
C PRO A 160 -12.63 -11.12 10.04
N ALA A 161 -11.95 -12.28 10.06
CA ALA A 161 -12.34 -13.39 10.94
C ALA A 161 -12.18 -13.03 12.41
N LEU A 162 -11.02 -12.49 12.82
CA LEU A 162 -10.81 -12.02 14.20
C LEU A 162 -11.72 -10.84 14.55
N GLY A 163 -11.88 -9.89 13.62
CA GLY A 163 -12.71 -8.71 13.84
C GLY A 163 -14.17 -9.07 14.07
N GLY A 164 -14.72 -10.03 13.29
CA GLY A 164 -16.07 -10.54 13.47
C GLY A 164 -16.24 -11.23 14.84
N VAL A 165 -15.36 -12.17 15.18
CA VAL A 165 -15.41 -12.87 16.48
C VAL A 165 -15.31 -11.91 17.66
N ILE A 166 -14.40 -10.93 17.60
CA ILE A 166 -14.22 -9.93 18.66
C ILE A 166 -15.46 -9.03 18.77
N ALA A 167 -16.00 -8.60 17.63
CA ALA A 167 -17.17 -7.72 17.60
C ALA A 167 -18.45 -8.39 18.08
N ASP A 168 -18.61 -9.71 17.83
CA ASP A 168 -19.82 -10.47 18.16
C ASP A 168 -19.79 -11.05 19.57
N GLN A 169 -18.62 -11.49 20.06
CA GLN A 169 -18.51 -12.25 21.31
C GLN A 169 -17.79 -11.48 22.44
N LEU A 170 -17.06 -10.42 22.11
CA LEU A 170 -16.25 -9.64 23.03
C LEU A 170 -16.54 -8.15 22.84
N HIS A 171 -15.75 -7.29 23.46
CA HIS A 171 -15.86 -5.85 23.29
C HIS A 171 -14.98 -5.39 22.10
N TRP A 172 -15.52 -4.54 21.21
CA TRP A 172 -14.82 -4.06 20.00
C TRP A 172 -13.45 -3.41 20.29
N SER A 173 -13.26 -2.81 21.48
CA SER A 173 -11.99 -2.17 21.85
C SER A 173 -10.80 -3.13 21.84
N LEU A 174 -11.04 -4.44 22.01
CA LEU A 174 -9.99 -5.46 21.98
C LEU A 174 -9.28 -5.52 20.62
N ILE A 175 -9.95 -5.12 19.53
CA ILE A 175 -9.33 -4.99 18.21
C ILE A 175 -8.13 -4.03 18.26
N PHE A 176 -8.26 -2.96 19.00
CA PHE A 176 -7.20 -1.96 19.18
C PHE A 176 -6.20 -2.39 20.26
N TRP A 177 -6.65 -2.98 21.37
CA TRP A 177 -5.77 -3.51 22.41
C TRP A 177 -4.80 -4.58 21.91
N LEU A 178 -5.22 -5.41 20.94
CA LEU A 178 -4.37 -6.43 20.32
C LEU A 178 -3.11 -5.82 19.68
N ASN A 179 -3.23 -4.62 19.11
CA ASN A 179 -2.10 -3.94 18.47
C ASN A 179 -1.02 -3.50 19.48
N VAL A 180 -1.36 -3.28 20.75
CA VAL A 180 -0.43 -2.75 21.77
C VAL A 180 0.68 -3.75 22.09
N PRO A 181 0.40 -4.99 22.57
CA PRO A 181 1.46 -5.96 22.85
C PRO A 181 2.24 -6.38 21.61
N LEU A 182 1.55 -6.54 20.47
CA LEU A 182 2.22 -6.96 19.23
C LEU A 182 3.09 -5.82 18.65
N GLY A 183 2.67 -4.57 18.74
CA GLY A 183 3.46 -3.42 18.32
C GLY A 183 4.69 -3.20 19.21
N LEU A 184 4.56 -3.39 20.52
CA LEU A 184 5.69 -3.37 21.45
C LEU A 184 6.66 -4.51 21.15
N LEU A 185 6.17 -5.71 20.86
CA LEU A 185 7.00 -6.85 20.47
C LEU A 185 7.75 -6.55 19.15
N ALA A 186 7.08 -5.99 18.15
CA ALA A 186 7.74 -5.58 16.90
C ALA A 186 8.85 -4.54 17.18
N ALA A 187 8.60 -3.56 18.05
CA ALA A 187 9.59 -2.57 18.45
C ALA A 187 10.79 -3.20 19.16
N LEU A 188 10.56 -4.14 20.07
CA LEU A 188 11.63 -4.87 20.76
C LEU A 188 12.49 -5.70 19.79
N LEU A 189 11.87 -6.48 18.90
CA LEU A 189 12.57 -7.31 17.92
C LEU A 189 13.43 -6.49 16.95
N THR A 190 12.95 -5.28 16.56
CA THR A 190 13.66 -4.43 15.62
C THR A 190 14.73 -3.56 16.29
N SER A 191 14.54 -3.16 17.55
CA SER A 191 15.34 -2.11 18.21
C SER A 191 16.81 -2.47 18.40
N GLY A 192 17.14 -3.73 18.67
CA GLY A 192 18.50 -4.19 18.99
C GLY A 192 19.42 -4.17 17.78
N SER A 193 19.12 -5.00 16.81
CA SER A 193 20.00 -5.24 15.65
C SER A 193 20.00 -4.09 14.65
N MET A 194 18.94 -3.26 14.59
CA MET A 194 18.90 -2.05 13.76
C MET A 194 19.91 -0.96 14.20
N LYS A 195 20.52 -1.08 15.39
CA LYS A 195 21.60 -0.16 15.83
C LYS A 195 22.82 -0.22 14.91
N ARG A 196 23.05 -1.36 14.25
CA ARG A 196 24.21 -1.61 13.39
C ARG A 196 23.96 -1.25 11.92
N LEU A 197 22.73 -0.85 11.57
CA LEU A 197 22.47 -0.40 10.19
C LEU A 197 23.21 0.90 9.90
N PRO A 198 23.75 1.07 8.69
CA PRO A 198 24.49 2.26 8.32
C PRO A 198 23.65 3.51 8.51
N ARG A 199 24.18 4.49 9.23
CA ARG A 199 23.62 5.82 9.30
C ARG A 199 24.27 6.66 8.21
N HIS A 200 23.47 7.19 7.33
CA HIS A 200 23.94 8.16 6.35
C HIS A 200 23.81 9.55 7.02
N GLU A 201 24.81 9.91 7.82
CA GLU A 201 24.85 11.21 8.48
C GLU A 201 25.21 12.30 7.45
N ARG A 202 24.20 12.80 6.77
CA ARG A 202 24.31 14.06 6.02
C ARG A 202 23.34 15.05 6.67
N PRO A 203 23.80 16.28 7.01
CA PRO A 203 22.93 17.33 7.51
C PRO A 203 22.03 17.80 6.36
N HIS A 204 20.88 17.17 6.21
CA HIS A 204 19.85 17.60 5.28
C HIS A 204 18.78 18.38 6.04
N LYS A 205 18.37 19.52 5.48
CA LYS A 205 17.25 20.28 6.00
C LYS A 205 15.96 19.68 5.46
N LEU A 206 14.96 19.53 6.33
CA LEU A 206 13.63 19.10 5.93
C LEU A 206 12.92 20.27 5.24
N ASP A 207 12.47 20.07 4.01
CA ASP A 207 11.62 21.01 3.28
C ASP A 207 10.19 20.97 3.82
N LEU A 208 9.95 21.74 4.90
CA LEU A 208 8.62 21.82 5.52
C LEU A 208 7.56 22.43 4.60
N PRO A 209 7.83 23.51 3.82
CA PRO A 209 6.84 24.05 2.90
C PRO A 209 6.44 23.06 1.81
N GLY A 210 7.40 22.36 1.19
CA GLY A 210 7.12 21.34 0.18
C GLY A 210 6.32 20.17 0.76
N ALA A 211 6.69 19.69 1.95
CA ALA A 211 5.95 18.65 2.65
C ALA A 211 4.51 19.08 2.97
N ALA A 212 4.31 20.32 3.44
CA ALA A 212 2.98 20.87 3.76
C ALA A 212 2.10 20.99 2.50
N LEU A 213 2.65 21.53 1.40
CA LEU A 213 1.93 21.67 0.13
C LEU A 213 1.50 20.31 -0.43
N MET A 214 2.41 19.33 -0.45
CA MET A 214 2.10 17.98 -0.92
C MET A 214 1.05 17.30 -0.03
N THR A 215 1.18 17.44 1.29
CA THR A 215 0.23 16.92 2.28
C THR A 215 -1.16 17.50 2.06
N ALA A 216 -1.27 18.81 1.97
CA ALA A 216 -2.55 19.52 1.77
C ALA A 216 -3.19 19.15 0.41
N ALA A 217 -2.39 19.08 -0.67
CA ALA A 217 -2.84 18.65 -1.99
C ALA A 217 -3.43 17.23 -1.97
N ALA A 218 -2.72 16.30 -1.34
CA ALA A 218 -3.15 14.90 -1.23
C ALA A 218 -4.40 14.76 -0.34
N LEU A 219 -4.47 15.47 0.78
CA LEU A 219 -5.66 15.47 1.64
C LEU A 219 -6.89 15.99 0.89
N ALA A 220 -6.77 17.12 0.17
CA ALA A 220 -7.86 17.65 -0.62
C ALA A 220 -8.32 16.65 -1.70
N LEU A 221 -7.37 16.01 -2.41
CA LEU A 221 -7.69 14.97 -3.40
C LEU A 221 -8.41 13.78 -2.78
N LEU A 222 -7.85 13.21 -1.72
CA LEU A 222 -8.42 12.04 -1.06
C LEU A 222 -9.80 12.34 -0.46
N LEU A 223 -9.99 13.54 0.12
CA LEU A 223 -11.32 13.98 0.61
C LEU A 223 -12.32 14.11 -0.54
N ALA A 224 -11.91 14.66 -1.69
CA ALA A 224 -12.78 14.73 -2.87
C ALA A 224 -13.19 13.34 -3.35
N LEU A 225 -12.21 12.41 -3.48
CA LEU A 225 -12.44 11.05 -3.96
C LEU A 225 -13.29 10.20 -3.00
N THR A 226 -13.13 10.37 -1.70
CA THR A 226 -13.88 9.60 -0.69
C THR A 226 -15.27 10.15 -0.42
N SER A 227 -15.51 11.44 -0.66
CA SER A 227 -16.78 12.11 -0.42
C SER A 227 -17.65 12.23 -1.67
N GLY A 228 -17.01 12.28 -2.85
CA GLY A 228 -17.70 12.40 -4.14
C GLY A 228 -18.54 11.16 -4.46
N GLY A 229 -19.78 11.37 -4.90
CA GLY A 229 -20.73 10.30 -5.21
C GLY A 229 -21.35 9.62 -3.99
N THR A 230 -20.73 9.74 -2.80
CA THR A 230 -21.19 9.09 -1.58
C THR A 230 -21.88 10.05 -0.62
N ARG A 231 -21.27 11.21 -0.34
CA ARG A 231 -21.78 12.25 0.58
C ARG A 231 -22.33 13.46 -0.15
N ALA A 232 -21.78 13.77 -1.32
CA ALA A 232 -22.20 14.87 -2.17
C ALA A 232 -22.04 14.49 -3.65
N PRO A 233 -22.88 15.04 -4.55
CA PRO A 233 -22.74 14.86 -6.00
C PRO A 233 -21.33 15.26 -6.47
N TRP A 234 -20.79 14.56 -7.48
CA TRP A 234 -19.47 14.85 -8.03
C TRP A 234 -19.30 16.31 -8.51
N LEU A 235 -20.36 16.91 -9.07
CA LEU A 235 -20.38 18.29 -9.56
C LEU A 235 -20.83 19.30 -8.49
N SER A 236 -20.91 18.92 -7.23
CA SER A 236 -21.24 19.85 -6.15
C SER A 236 -20.10 20.82 -5.86
N VAL A 237 -20.44 22.03 -5.40
CA VAL A 237 -19.46 23.07 -5.05
C VAL A 237 -18.37 22.56 -4.08
N PRO A 238 -18.67 21.80 -3.01
CA PRO A 238 -17.64 21.29 -2.11
C PRO A 238 -16.66 20.33 -2.80
N ILE A 239 -17.15 19.40 -3.64
CA ILE A 239 -16.31 18.42 -4.31
C ILE A 239 -15.44 19.06 -5.39
N VAL A 240 -16.03 19.91 -6.24
CA VAL A 240 -15.29 20.68 -7.25
C VAL A 240 -14.27 21.60 -6.59
N GLY A 241 -14.64 22.25 -5.46
CA GLY A 241 -13.75 23.09 -4.67
C GLY A 241 -12.55 22.31 -4.12
N LEU A 242 -12.74 21.07 -3.64
CA LEU A 242 -11.66 20.19 -3.18
C LEU A 242 -10.73 19.79 -4.34
N PHE A 243 -11.28 19.45 -5.53
CA PHE A 243 -10.45 19.16 -6.71
C PHE A 243 -9.65 20.39 -7.16
N ALA A 244 -10.28 21.57 -7.18
CA ALA A 244 -9.61 22.82 -7.53
C ALA A 244 -8.50 23.17 -6.51
N ALA A 245 -8.79 23.03 -5.20
CA ALA A 245 -7.79 23.23 -4.15
C ALA A 245 -6.62 22.24 -4.29
N SER A 246 -6.90 20.96 -4.53
CA SER A 246 -5.85 19.96 -4.77
C SER A 246 -4.99 20.30 -5.98
N ALA A 247 -5.62 20.73 -7.09
CA ALA A 247 -4.89 21.12 -8.31
C ALA A 247 -3.99 22.33 -8.06
N LEU A 248 -4.51 23.39 -7.41
CA LEU A 248 -3.76 24.59 -7.08
C LEU A 248 -2.58 24.29 -6.14
N LEU A 249 -2.80 23.47 -5.10
CA LEU A 249 -1.77 23.05 -4.16
C LEU A 249 -0.70 22.19 -4.84
N THR A 250 -1.10 21.31 -5.77
CA THR A 250 -0.16 20.50 -6.58
C THR A 250 0.68 21.37 -7.50
N LEU A 251 0.09 22.39 -8.15
CA LEU A 251 0.82 23.36 -8.95
C LEU A 251 1.78 24.17 -8.08
N GLY A 252 1.34 24.62 -6.91
CA GLY A 252 2.18 25.30 -5.92
C GLY A 252 3.34 24.43 -5.46
N PHE A 253 3.10 23.14 -5.20
CA PHE A 253 4.14 22.16 -4.87
C PHE A 253 5.14 21.99 -6.03
N ALA A 254 4.65 21.82 -7.26
CA ALA A 254 5.51 21.66 -8.45
C ALA A 254 6.38 22.91 -8.70
N TRP A 255 5.82 24.11 -8.45
CA TRP A 255 6.57 25.36 -8.52
C TRP A 255 7.63 25.43 -7.40
N TRP A 256 7.27 25.09 -6.15
CA TRP A 256 8.17 25.08 -5.01
C TRP A 256 9.35 24.13 -5.19
N LEU A 257 9.10 22.91 -5.74
CA LEU A 257 10.15 21.93 -5.99
C LEU A 257 11.30 22.45 -6.89
N LYS A 258 11.01 23.44 -7.76
CA LYS A 258 12.02 24.04 -8.63
C LYS A 258 12.87 25.12 -7.93
N GLN A 259 12.39 25.65 -6.79
CA GLN A 259 13.04 26.76 -6.07
C GLN A 259 13.72 26.29 -4.77
N ALA A 260 13.25 25.21 -4.18
CA ALA A 260 13.81 24.67 -2.95
C ALA A 260 15.26 24.19 -3.16
N ALA A 261 16.17 24.63 -2.30
CA ALA A 261 17.57 24.22 -2.34
C ALA A 261 17.71 22.69 -2.08
N GLU A 262 16.92 22.15 -1.16
CA GLU A 262 16.83 20.72 -0.86
C GLU A 262 15.36 20.30 -0.91
N PRO A 263 14.80 20.02 -2.10
CA PRO A 263 13.39 19.73 -2.24
C PRO A 263 12.99 18.45 -1.48
N PHE A 264 11.78 18.45 -0.96
CA PHE A 264 11.19 17.32 -0.23
C PHE A 264 11.24 16.02 -1.06
N LEU A 265 10.87 16.11 -2.34
CA LEU A 265 11.05 15.07 -3.34
C LEU A 265 12.05 15.56 -4.40
N PRO A 266 13.29 15.04 -4.43
CA PRO A 266 14.25 15.44 -5.43
C PRO A 266 13.74 15.22 -6.85
N LEU A 267 13.86 16.23 -7.71
CA LEU A 267 13.44 16.12 -9.12
C LEU A 267 14.20 15.03 -9.86
N THR A 268 15.43 14.73 -9.45
CA THR A 268 16.26 13.62 -9.96
C THR A 268 15.60 12.27 -9.74
N VAL A 269 14.95 12.08 -8.57
CA VAL A 269 14.19 10.86 -8.24
C VAL A 269 12.92 10.78 -9.09
N LEU A 270 12.16 11.89 -9.17
CA LEU A 270 10.91 11.93 -9.95
C LEU A 270 11.13 11.81 -11.46
N ALA A 271 12.22 12.35 -11.97
CA ALA A 271 12.58 12.28 -13.40
C ALA A 271 13.14 10.91 -13.81
N ASN A 272 13.56 10.07 -12.86
CA ASN A 272 14.12 8.75 -13.15
C ASN A 272 13.08 7.86 -13.86
N PRO A 273 13.37 7.33 -15.07
CA PRO A 273 12.41 6.52 -15.82
C PRO A 273 11.96 5.26 -15.06
N VAL A 274 12.89 4.62 -14.32
CA VAL A 274 12.58 3.44 -13.50
C VAL A 274 11.61 3.79 -12.38
N MET A 275 11.83 4.93 -11.71
CA MET A 275 10.92 5.43 -10.68
C MET A 275 9.53 5.70 -11.26
N ARG A 276 9.43 6.38 -12.39
CA ARG A 276 8.15 6.73 -13.04
C ARG A 276 7.37 5.48 -13.45
N HIS A 277 8.00 4.59 -14.24
CA HIS A 277 7.33 3.40 -14.74
C HIS A 277 7.05 2.37 -13.64
N GLY A 278 7.98 2.18 -12.70
CA GLY A 278 7.78 1.29 -11.56
C GLY A 278 6.67 1.77 -10.62
N THR A 279 6.62 3.08 -10.33
CA THR A 279 5.55 3.67 -9.52
C THR A 279 4.21 3.55 -10.24
N LEU A 280 4.13 3.86 -11.54
CA LEU A 280 2.91 3.71 -12.33
C LEU A 280 2.43 2.25 -12.33
N ALA A 281 3.33 1.28 -12.56
CA ALA A 281 3.00 -0.14 -12.56
C ALA A 281 2.40 -0.60 -11.23
N THR A 282 3.07 -0.27 -10.09
CA THR A 282 2.57 -0.65 -8.76
C THR A 282 1.30 0.09 -8.37
N SER A 283 1.15 1.34 -8.80
CA SER A 283 -0.05 2.17 -8.55
C SER A 283 -1.27 1.59 -9.25
N CYS A 284 -1.14 1.27 -10.53
CA CYS A 284 -2.21 0.63 -11.30
C CYS A 284 -2.52 -0.78 -10.77
N ALA A 285 -1.49 -1.57 -10.45
CA ALA A 285 -1.67 -2.90 -9.89
C ALA A 285 -2.43 -2.88 -8.55
N LEU A 286 -2.06 -1.96 -7.63
CA LEU A 286 -2.78 -1.80 -6.37
C LEU A 286 -4.20 -1.28 -6.59
N GLY A 287 -4.41 -0.35 -7.53
CA GLY A 287 -5.73 0.14 -7.89
C GLY A 287 -6.67 -0.96 -8.36
N VAL A 288 -6.20 -1.81 -9.29
CA VAL A 288 -6.93 -3.00 -9.73
C VAL A 288 -7.25 -3.91 -8.54
N MET A 289 -6.24 -4.25 -7.72
CA MET A 289 -6.42 -5.13 -6.57
C MET A 289 -7.49 -4.59 -5.60
N THR A 290 -7.37 -3.32 -5.21
CA THR A 290 -8.30 -2.70 -4.26
C THR A 290 -9.70 -2.58 -4.85
N GLY A 291 -9.80 -2.20 -6.12
CA GLY A 291 -11.09 -2.15 -6.82
C GLY A 291 -11.78 -3.51 -6.86
N PHE A 292 -11.07 -4.57 -7.21
CA PHE A 292 -11.64 -5.93 -7.19
C PHE A 292 -12.00 -6.38 -5.78
N MET A 293 -11.22 -6.07 -4.76
CA MET A 293 -11.55 -6.41 -3.37
C MET A 293 -12.86 -5.76 -2.90
N ILE A 294 -13.21 -4.58 -3.42
CA ILE A 294 -14.43 -3.85 -3.04
C ILE A 294 -15.62 -4.26 -3.92
N TYR A 295 -15.45 -4.32 -5.24
CA TYR A 295 -16.57 -4.46 -6.19
C TYR A 295 -16.84 -5.89 -6.65
N LEU A 296 -15.87 -6.82 -6.51
CA LEU A 296 -16.10 -8.22 -6.87
C LEU A 296 -17.08 -8.95 -5.93
N PRO A 297 -17.10 -8.71 -4.59
CA PRO A 297 -18.16 -9.26 -3.75
C PRO A 297 -19.54 -8.78 -4.14
N LEU A 298 -19.66 -7.51 -4.55
CA LEU A 298 -20.91 -6.96 -5.03
C LEU A 298 -21.35 -7.65 -6.34
N TYR A 299 -20.40 -7.84 -7.27
CA TYR A 299 -20.65 -8.61 -8.50
C TYR A 299 -21.15 -10.03 -8.19
N TYR A 300 -20.52 -10.73 -7.25
CA TYR A 300 -20.96 -12.08 -6.86
C TYR A 300 -22.36 -12.09 -6.23
N GLN A 301 -22.69 -11.12 -5.39
CA GLN A 301 -23.99 -11.02 -4.76
C GLN A 301 -25.09 -10.70 -5.78
N VAL A 302 -24.83 -9.77 -6.69
CA VAL A 302 -25.86 -9.23 -7.59
C VAL A 302 -26.01 -10.09 -8.86
N VAL A 303 -24.91 -10.51 -9.49
CA VAL A 303 -24.94 -11.31 -10.74
C VAL A 303 -25.14 -12.80 -10.45
N HIS A 304 -24.41 -13.34 -9.46
CA HIS A 304 -24.48 -14.76 -9.11
C HIS A 304 -25.45 -15.07 -7.97
N LYS A 305 -26.08 -14.04 -7.39
CA LYS A 305 -27.07 -14.16 -6.29
C LYS A 305 -26.52 -14.90 -5.07
N LEU A 306 -25.21 -14.75 -4.80
CA LEU A 306 -24.59 -15.35 -3.63
C LEU A 306 -24.94 -14.59 -2.35
N SER A 307 -24.90 -15.28 -1.22
CA SER A 307 -24.93 -14.63 0.09
C SER A 307 -23.70 -13.75 0.28
N ALA A 308 -23.75 -12.78 1.19
CA ALA A 308 -22.58 -11.94 1.53
C ALA A 308 -21.39 -12.80 1.99
N THR A 309 -21.67 -13.88 2.74
CA THR A 309 -20.63 -14.83 3.19
C THR A 309 -20.00 -15.57 2.02
N ASP A 310 -20.80 -16.15 1.12
CA ASP A 310 -20.28 -16.90 -0.04
C ASP A 310 -19.53 -15.99 -1.01
N ALA A 311 -20.01 -14.75 -1.21
CA ALA A 311 -19.33 -13.74 -2.00
C ALA A 311 -17.96 -13.36 -1.40
N GLY A 312 -17.86 -13.28 -0.07
CA GLY A 312 -16.61 -13.10 0.65
C GLY A 312 -15.65 -14.29 0.47
N LEU A 313 -16.17 -15.52 0.55
CA LEU A 313 -15.37 -16.73 0.31
C LEU A 313 -14.87 -16.82 -1.14
N ALA A 314 -15.66 -16.37 -2.11
CA ALA A 314 -15.27 -16.32 -3.52
C ALA A 314 -14.15 -15.33 -3.82
N LEU A 315 -13.80 -14.41 -2.90
CA LEU A 315 -12.63 -13.54 -2.98
C LEU A 315 -11.31 -14.21 -2.57
N ILE A 316 -11.38 -15.31 -1.84
CA ILE A 316 -10.19 -15.98 -1.31
C ILE A 316 -9.13 -16.24 -2.40
N PRO A 317 -9.48 -16.70 -3.62
CA PRO A 317 -8.51 -16.89 -4.70
C PRO A 317 -7.75 -15.63 -5.11
N VAL A 318 -8.40 -14.44 -5.14
CA VAL A 318 -7.70 -13.17 -5.44
C VAL A 318 -6.55 -12.97 -4.47
N VAL A 319 -6.83 -13.15 -3.18
CA VAL A 319 -5.86 -12.89 -2.10
C VAL A 319 -4.77 -13.96 -2.08
N ILE A 320 -5.15 -15.24 -2.09
CA ILE A 320 -4.20 -16.37 -2.00
C ILE A 320 -3.24 -16.38 -3.20
N PHE A 321 -3.73 -16.17 -4.42
CA PHE A 321 -2.88 -16.24 -5.61
C PHE A 321 -1.94 -15.03 -5.77
N THR A 322 -2.14 -13.95 -5.02
CA THR A 322 -1.17 -12.84 -4.95
C THR A 322 0.20 -13.31 -4.45
N THR A 323 0.23 -14.24 -3.48
CA THR A 323 1.50 -14.78 -2.93
C THR A 323 2.33 -15.54 -3.97
N PRO A 324 1.83 -16.58 -4.68
CA PRO A 324 2.62 -17.27 -5.69
C PRO A 324 3.03 -16.33 -6.84
N GLY A 325 2.22 -15.35 -7.22
CA GLY A 325 2.63 -14.31 -8.16
C GLY A 325 3.85 -13.51 -7.68
N SER A 326 3.81 -13.04 -6.44
CA SER A 326 4.94 -12.33 -5.81
C SER A 326 6.17 -13.22 -5.66
N MET A 327 5.98 -14.49 -5.27
CA MET A 327 7.09 -15.45 -5.13
C MET A 327 7.75 -15.78 -6.46
N MET A 328 6.98 -15.94 -7.53
CA MET A 328 7.51 -16.15 -8.88
C MET A 328 8.41 -14.96 -9.27
N SER A 329 7.93 -13.75 -9.09
CA SER A 329 8.68 -12.54 -9.40
C SER A 329 9.90 -12.34 -8.50
N GLY A 330 9.78 -12.58 -7.21
CA GLY A 330 10.91 -12.55 -6.27
C GLY A 330 12.00 -13.53 -6.63
N ARG A 331 11.64 -14.78 -6.99
CA ARG A 331 12.58 -15.80 -7.46
C ARG A 331 13.18 -15.44 -8.82
N SER A 332 12.42 -14.90 -9.76
CA SER A 332 12.95 -14.50 -11.07
C SER A 332 14.11 -13.52 -10.95
N MET A 333 14.06 -12.60 -9.99
CA MET A 333 15.15 -11.64 -9.73
C MET A 333 16.43 -12.31 -9.22
N MET A 334 16.33 -13.46 -8.59
CA MET A 334 17.51 -14.22 -8.13
C MET A 334 18.20 -14.99 -9.25
N TYR A 335 17.42 -15.54 -10.19
CA TYR A 335 17.93 -16.53 -11.15
C TYR A 335 17.91 -16.05 -12.61
N LEU A 336 17.03 -15.10 -12.97
CA LEU A 336 16.88 -14.65 -14.35
C LEU A 336 17.60 -13.32 -14.62
N ARG A 337 18.25 -13.23 -15.78
CA ARG A 337 18.82 -12.00 -16.29
C ARG A 337 17.72 -10.98 -16.64
N HIS A 338 16.64 -11.48 -17.27
CA HIS A 338 15.47 -10.69 -17.65
C HIS A 338 14.31 -10.93 -16.67
N TYR A 339 14.43 -10.38 -15.48
CA TYR A 339 13.51 -10.62 -14.38
C TYR A 339 12.13 -9.99 -14.58
N LYS A 340 11.99 -8.93 -15.42
CA LYS A 340 10.69 -8.29 -15.68
C LYS A 340 9.72 -9.17 -16.48
N ILE A 341 10.20 -10.21 -17.16
CA ILE A 341 9.35 -11.13 -17.91
C ILE A 341 8.30 -11.78 -17.01
N SER A 342 8.65 -12.12 -15.77
CA SER A 342 7.71 -12.71 -14.83
C SER A 342 6.55 -11.76 -14.48
N ALA A 343 6.81 -10.46 -14.32
CA ALA A 343 5.76 -9.47 -14.10
C ALA A 343 4.93 -9.23 -15.39
N LEU A 344 5.55 -9.25 -16.56
CA LEU A 344 4.82 -9.12 -17.83
C LEU A 344 3.87 -10.29 -18.06
N VAL A 345 4.33 -11.53 -17.81
CA VAL A 345 3.48 -12.74 -17.90
C VAL A 345 2.35 -12.66 -16.87
N GLY A 346 2.67 -12.30 -15.62
CA GLY A 346 1.66 -12.20 -14.58
C GLY A 346 0.60 -11.13 -14.88
N ILE A 347 1.01 -9.89 -15.13
CA ILE A 347 0.04 -8.81 -15.41
C ILE A 347 -0.69 -9.04 -16.74
N GLY A 348 -0.06 -9.70 -17.73
CA GLY A 348 -0.70 -10.14 -18.96
C GLY A 348 -1.82 -11.15 -18.68
N LEU A 349 -1.57 -12.12 -17.80
CA LEU A 349 -2.60 -13.07 -17.34
C LEU A 349 -3.75 -12.36 -16.63
N ALA A 350 -3.47 -11.38 -15.75
CA ALA A 350 -4.52 -10.57 -15.12
C ALA A 350 -5.34 -9.78 -16.14
N THR A 351 -4.67 -9.17 -17.12
CA THR A 351 -5.31 -8.40 -18.18
C THR A 351 -6.25 -9.28 -19.02
N THR A 352 -5.81 -10.48 -19.39
CA THR A 352 -6.65 -11.44 -20.15
C THR A 352 -7.81 -11.97 -19.31
N ALA A 353 -7.63 -12.19 -18.03
CA ALA A 353 -8.69 -12.60 -17.11
C ALA A 353 -9.76 -11.50 -16.96
N ILE A 354 -9.36 -10.23 -16.84
CA ILE A 354 -10.29 -9.08 -16.81
C ILE A 354 -11.04 -8.97 -18.16
N ALA A 355 -10.36 -9.13 -19.30
CA ALA A 355 -10.99 -9.12 -20.61
C ALA A 355 -12.03 -10.25 -20.77
N ALA A 356 -11.77 -11.43 -20.21
CA ALA A 356 -12.74 -12.53 -20.19
C ALA A 356 -14.02 -12.19 -19.37
N LEU A 357 -13.86 -11.48 -18.23
CA LEU A 357 -15.00 -10.97 -17.44
C LEU A 357 -15.82 -9.93 -18.23
N ILE A 358 -15.19 -9.11 -19.07
CA ILE A 358 -15.89 -8.15 -19.92
C ILE A 358 -16.66 -8.87 -21.04
N TRP A 359 -16.02 -9.86 -21.68
CA TRP A 359 -16.64 -10.58 -22.78
C TRP A 359 -17.86 -11.36 -22.32
N ARG A 360 -17.81 -11.99 -21.15
CA ARG A 360 -18.89 -12.76 -20.59
C ARG A 360 -19.14 -12.41 -19.10
N PRO A 361 -19.79 -11.26 -18.85
CA PRO A 361 -19.96 -10.76 -17.46
C PRO A 361 -20.85 -11.67 -16.61
N ALA A 362 -21.71 -12.49 -17.20
CA ALA A 362 -22.50 -13.54 -16.53
C ALA A 362 -21.91 -14.95 -16.76
N MET A 363 -20.56 -15.09 -16.78
CA MET A 363 -19.92 -16.40 -16.88
C MET A 363 -20.25 -17.28 -15.66
N PRO A 364 -20.10 -18.61 -15.72
CA PRO A 364 -20.28 -19.48 -14.57
C PRO A 364 -19.39 -19.06 -13.40
N LEU A 365 -19.90 -19.19 -12.16
CA LEU A 365 -19.19 -18.78 -10.93
C LEU A 365 -17.75 -19.32 -10.88
N ALA A 366 -17.56 -20.60 -11.22
CA ALA A 366 -16.21 -21.21 -11.26
C ALA A 366 -15.25 -20.45 -12.17
N GLY A 367 -15.73 -20.01 -13.35
CA GLY A 367 -14.94 -19.20 -14.27
C GLY A 367 -14.56 -17.83 -13.69
N ALA A 368 -15.51 -17.15 -13.04
CA ALA A 368 -15.29 -15.87 -12.41
C ALA A 368 -14.30 -15.98 -11.24
N VAL A 369 -14.37 -17.06 -10.44
CA VAL A 369 -13.44 -17.34 -9.34
C VAL A 369 -12.03 -17.65 -9.85
N VAL A 370 -11.90 -18.41 -10.96
CA VAL A 370 -10.60 -18.66 -11.61
C VAL A 370 -10.01 -17.37 -12.18
N ALA A 371 -10.84 -16.54 -12.84
CA ALA A 371 -10.40 -15.22 -13.32
C ALA A 371 -9.92 -14.33 -12.18
N ALA A 372 -10.63 -14.33 -11.04
CA ALA A 372 -10.25 -13.61 -9.84
C ALA A 372 -8.86 -14.08 -9.31
N GLY A 373 -8.62 -15.37 -9.25
CA GLY A 373 -7.30 -15.94 -8.90
C GLY A 373 -6.19 -15.51 -9.86
N ALA A 374 -6.45 -15.52 -11.18
CA ALA A 374 -5.51 -15.06 -12.20
C ALA A 374 -5.18 -13.57 -12.06
N ILE A 375 -6.18 -12.74 -11.71
CA ILE A 375 -5.98 -11.32 -11.42
C ILE A 375 -5.08 -11.15 -10.19
N GLY A 376 -5.35 -11.86 -9.10
CA GLY A 376 -4.53 -11.84 -7.90
C GLY A 376 -3.07 -12.21 -8.17
N PHE A 377 -2.85 -13.32 -8.90
CA PHE A 377 -1.53 -13.76 -9.32
C PHE A 377 -0.78 -12.70 -10.12
N GLY A 378 -1.46 -12.12 -11.12
CA GLY A 378 -0.86 -11.13 -11.98
C GLY A 378 -0.49 -9.85 -11.26
N VAL A 379 -1.38 -9.31 -10.45
CA VAL A 379 -1.13 -8.12 -9.62
C VAL A 379 0.02 -8.39 -8.64
N GLY A 380 0.03 -9.55 -7.98
CA GLY A 380 1.09 -9.95 -7.05
C GLY A 380 2.47 -9.97 -7.69
N SER A 381 2.57 -10.35 -8.97
CA SER A 381 3.83 -10.43 -9.69
C SER A 381 4.53 -9.07 -9.92
N VAL A 382 3.78 -7.96 -9.92
CA VAL A 382 4.30 -6.62 -10.21
C VAL A 382 5.09 -6.04 -9.04
N PHE A 383 4.61 -6.24 -7.79
CA PHE A 383 5.13 -5.53 -6.62
C PHE A 383 6.62 -5.76 -6.33
N PRO A 384 7.16 -6.99 -6.27
CA PRO A 384 8.57 -7.20 -5.96
C PRO A 384 9.49 -6.57 -7.01
N ILE A 385 9.17 -6.76 -8.29
CA ILE A 385 9.99 -6.27 -9.40
C ILE A 385 10.04 -4.76 -9.41
N ALA A 386 8.90 -4.09 -9.39
CA ALA A 386 8.88 -2.64 -9.44
C ALA A 386 9.54 -2.00 -8.21
N THR A 387 9.24 -2.52 -6.99
CA THR A 387 9.83 -2.00 -5.74
C THR A 387 11.36 -2.14 -5.75
N VAL A 388 11.87 -3.32 -6.08
CA VAL A 388 13.33 -3.55 -6.08
C VAL A 388 14.01 -2.79 -7.21
N SER A 389 13.40 -2.70 -8.41
CA SER A 389 13.93 -1.91 -9.52
C SER A 389 14.07 -0.43 -9.16
N ILE A 390 13.05 0.16 -8.52
CA ILE A 390 13.08 1.55 -8.03
C ILE A 390 14.22 1.72 -7.02
N GLN A 391 14.31 0.86 -6.01
CA GLN A 391 15.35 0.93 -4.98
C GLN A 391 16.76 0.72 -5.55
N ASN A 392 16.91 -0.06 -6.63
CA ASN A 392 18.18 -0.28 -7.31
C ASN A 392 18.57 0.89 -8.23
N ALA A 393 17.62 1.71 -8.67
CA ALA A 393 17.82 2.80 -9.62
C ALA A 393 18.16 4.16 -8.98
N VAL A 394 18.01 4.28 -7.66
CA VAL A 394 18.31 5.51 -6.89
C VAL A 394 19.57 5.37 -6.07
N LEU A 395 20.09 6.49 -5.56
CA LEU A 395 21.23 6.50 -4.65
C LEU A 395 20.83 5.88 -3.29
N ARG A 396 21.80 5.29 -2.58
CA ARG A 396 21.52 4.61 -1.29
C ARG A 396 20.83 5.52 -0.27
N HIS A 397 21.23 6.79 -0.22
CA HIS A 397 20.64 7.78 0.69
C HIS A 397 19.29 8.33 0.22
N GLU A 398 18.81 7.97 -0.97
CA GLU A 398 17.50 8.34 -1.52
C GLU A 398 16.50 7.20 -1.49
N VAL A 399 16.91 6.00 -1.08
CA VAL A 399 16.06 4.79 -1.08
C VAL A 399 14.80 4.99 -0.24
N GLY A 400 14.91 5.64 0.91
CA GLY A 400 13.77 5.96 1.77
C GLY A 400 12.80 6.92 1.08
N THR A 401 13.33 8.03 0.56
CA THR A 401 12.56 9.04 -0.17
C THR A 401 11.84 8.44 -1.38
N ALA A 402 12.54 7.65 -2.21
CA ALA A 402 11.95 7.00 -3.37
C ALA A 402 10.87 5.97 -2.99
N THR A 403 11.12 5.16 -1.95
CA THR A 403 10.16 4.16 -1.48
C THR A 403 8.93 4.81 -0.85
N GLY A 404 9.11 5.88 -0.07
CA GLY A 404 8.01 6.66 0.51
C GLY A 404 7.15 7.31 -0.57
N ALA A 405 7.78 7.94 -1.57
CA ALA A 405 7.09 8.53 -2.73
C ALA A 405 6.32 7.48 -3.54
N MET A 406 6.93 6.33 -3.82
CA MET A 406 6.25 5.21 -4.49
C MET A 406 4.99 4.78 -3.72
N ASN A 407 5.08 4.57 -2.41
CA ASN A 407 3.93 4.16 -1.59
C ASN A 407 2.83 5.24 -1.56
N PHE A 408 3.20 6.51 -1.52
CA PHE A 408 2.28 7.63 -1.59
C PHE A 408 1.50 7.68 -2.91
N PHE A 409 2.19 7.69 -4.04
CA PHE A 409 1.54 7.71 -5.35
C PHE A 409 0.69 6.45 -5.58
N ARG A 410 1.15 5.31 -5.08
CA ARG A 410 0.42 4.05 -5.13
C ARG A 410 -0.91 4.14 -4.36
N ALA A 411 -0.93 4.73 -3.17
CA ALA A 411 -2.14 4.90 -2.37
C ALA A 411 -3.12 5.90 -3.03
N LEU A 412 -2.61 7.04 -3.56
CA LEU A 412 -3.43 8.01 -4.27
C LEU A 412 -4.09 7.42 -5.52
N ALA A 413 -3.30 6.71 -6.34
CA ALA A 413 -3.82 6.08 -7.54
C ALA A 413 -4.84 4.98 -7.23
N SER A 414 -4.61 4.20 -6.17
CA SER A 414 -5.58 3.19 -5.70
C SER A 414 -6.91 3.83 -5.32
N ALA A 415 -6.88 4.94 -4.57
CA ALA A 415 -8.09 5.67 -4.21
C ALA A 415 -8.82 6.22 -5.44
N LEU A 416 -8.08 6.72 -6.45
CA LEU A 416 -8.66 7.20 -7.71
C LEU A 416 -9.36 6.07 -8.47
N VAL A 417 -8.71 4.90 -8.62
CA VAL A 417 -9.28 3.75 -9.32
C VAL A 417 -10.56 3.27 -8.62
N VAL A 418 -10.54 3.17 -7.29
CA VAL A 418 -11.71 2.79 -6.50
C VAL A 418 -12.85 3.81 -6.68
N ALA A 419 -12.55 5.11 -6.66
CA ALA A 419 -13.54 6.16 -6.86
C ALA A 419 -14.17 6.11 -8.27
N VAL A 420 -13.37 5.87 -9.31
CA VAL A 420 -13.87 5.71 -10.69
C VAL A 420 -14.77 4.48 -10.80
N MET A 421 -14.35 3.33 -10.28
CA MET A 421 -15.17 2.11 -10.30
C MET A 421 -16.47 2.32 -9.51
N GLY A 422 -16.40 3.01 -8.36
CA GLY A 422 -17.57 3.35 -7.55
C GLY A 422 -18.54 4.28 -8.27
N ALA A 423 -18.03 5.28 -8.96
CA ALA A 423 -18.86 6.18 -9.76
C ALA A 423 -19.61 5.43 -10.88
N ILE A 424 -18.96 4.46 -11.54
CA ILE A 424 -19.59 3.62 -12.57
C ILE A 424 -20.69 2.76 -11.94
N VAL A 425 -20.45 2.15 -10.78
CA VAL A 425 -21.46 1.34 -10.07
C VAL A 425 -22.66 2.22 -9.69
N LEU A 426 -22.43 3.34 -8.99
CA LEU A 426 -23.51 4.22 -8.54
C LEU A 426 -24.35 4.77 -9.73
N ALA A 427 -23.67 5.19 -10.79
CA ALA A 427 -24.34 5.66 -12.01
C ALA A 427 -25.15 4.54 -12.69
N GLY A 428 -24.58 3.34 -12.77
CA GLY A 428 -25.22 2.18 -13.40
C GLY A 428 -26.49 1.72 -12.68
N PHE A 429 -26.52 1.87 -11.34
CA PHE A 429 -27.72 1.55 -10.53
C PHE A 429 -28.65 2.75 -10.28
N GLY A 430 -28.33 3.94 -10.83
CA GLY A 430 -29.15 5.15 -10.65
C GLY A 430 -29.21 5.65 -9.20
N ILE A 431 -28.16 5.36 -8.40
CA ILE A 431 -28.11 5.74 -6.99
C ILE A 431 -27.52 7.13 -6.88
N THR A 432 -28.28 8.04 -6.24
CA THR A 432 -27.82 9.39 -5.94
C THR A 432 -27.44 9.52 -4.45
N PRO A 433 -26.53 10.42 -4.06
CA PRO A 433 -26.13 10.64 -2.67
C PRO A 433 -27.30 10.95 -1.72
N GLU A 434 -28.37 11.56 -2.25
CA GLU A 434 -29.59 11.91 -1.50
C GLU A 434 -30.39 10.66 -1.01
N ARG A 435 -30.25 9.53 -1.72
CA ARG A 435 -30.90 8.26 -1.35
C ARG A 435 -30.08 7.40 -0.42
N GLY A 436 -28.89 7.86 -0.04
CA GLY A 436 -27.88 7.09 0.67
C GLY A 436 -26.97 6.31 -0.29
N SER A 437 -25.75 6.00 0.14
CA SER A 437 -24.71 5.39 -0.70
C SER A 437 -24.20 4.05 -0.17
N GLY A 438 -25.00 3.37 0.65
CA GLY A 438 -24.62 2.07 1.22
C GLY A 438 -24.62 0.94 0.17
N MET A 439 -23.68 0.00 0.30
CA MET A 439 -23.61 -1.23 -0.50
C MET A 439 -24.94 -2.01 -0.49
N GLU A 440 -25.69 -1.95 0.62
CA GLU A 440 -27.01 -2.56 0.78
C GLU A 440 -28.03 -1.97 -0.20
N LEU A 441 -28.00 -0.64 -0.43
CA LEU A 441 -28.89 0.01 -1.40
C LEU A 441 -28.60 -0.44 -2.83
N VAL A 442 -27.33 -0.68 -3.17
CA VAL A 442 -26.95 -1.22 -4.48
C VAL A 442 -27.53 -2.62 -4.66
N VAL A 443 -27.38 -3.48 -3.65
CA VAL A 443 -27.93 -4.85 -3.68
C VAL A 443 -29.46 -4.83 -3.77
N GLN A 444 -30.11 -3.97 -2.98
CA GLN A 444 -31.57 -3.82 -3.00
C GLN A 444 -32.08 -3.28 -4.34
N SER A 445 -31.42 -2.26 -4.90
CA SER A 445 -31.77 -1.69 -6.20
C SER A 445 -31.60 -2.70 -7.33
N ALA A 446 -30.56 -3.54 -7.26
CA ALA A 446 -30.32 -4.59 -8.23
C ALA A 446 -31.42 -5.68 -8.27
N HIS A 447 -32.12 -5.92 -7.14
CA HIS A 447 -33.24 -6.89 -7.08
C HIS A 447 -34.55 -6.29 -7.57
N THR A 448 -34.71 -4.97 -7.59
CA THR A 448 -35.97 -4.28 -7.92
C THR A 448 -36.00 -3.65 -9.31
N ALA A 449 -34.82 -3.42 -9.92
CA ALA A 449 -34.71 -2.79 -11.23
C ALA A 449 -34.68 -3.84 -12.36
N GLU A 450 -35.38 -3.57 -13.47
CA GLU A 450 -35.25 -4.32 -14.74
C GLU A 450 -33.93 -4.03 -15.48
N LEU A 451 -32.86 -3.71 -14.73
CA LEU A 451 -31.55 -3.36 -15.27
C LEU A 451 -30.73 -4.61 -15.61
N ASP A 452 -30.06 -4.60 -16.73
CA ASP A 452 -29.03 -5.61 -17.01
C ASP A 452 -27.80 -5.35 -16.12
N VAL A 453 -27.85 -5.94 -14.92
CA VAL A 453 -26.82 -5.83 -13.90
C VAL A 453 -25.45 -6.27 -14.43
N ALA A 454 -25.43 -7.26 -15.32
CA ALA A 454 -24.19 -7.76 -15.90
C ALA A 454 -23.53 -6.67 -16.78
N GLU A 455 -24.33 -5.81 -17.43
CA GLU A 455 -23.83 -4.69 -18.23
C GLU A 455 -23.15 -3.62 -17.36
N VAL A 456 -23.68 -3.31 -16.20
CA VAL A 456 -23.05 -2.38 -15.25
C VAL A 456 -21.65 -2.88 -14.87
N PHE A 457 -21.53 -4.17 -14.53
CA PHE A 457 -20.23 -4.76 -14.19
C PHE A 457 -19.28 -4.87 -15.39
N ARG A 458 -19.80 -4.99 -16.62
CA ARG A 458 -18.98 -4.89 -17.84
C ARG A 458 -18.22 -3.56 -17.89
N HIS A 459 -18.86 -2.45 -17.57
CA HIS A 459 -18.23 -1.13 -17.52
C HIS A 459 -17.21 -1.02 -16.37
N VAL A 460 -17.50 -1.59 -15.21
CA VAL A 460 -16.55 -1.66 -14.07
C VAL A 460 -15.29 -2.43 -14.47
N PHE A 461 -15.46 -3.59 -15.09
CA PHE A 461 -14.33 -4.41 -15.57
C PHE A 461 -13.59 -3.74 -16.73
N ALA A 462 -14.27 -2.97 -17.59
CA ALA A 462 -13.64 -2.19 -18.64
C ALA A 462 -12.72 -1.10 -18.06
N ALA A 463 -13.16 -0.39 -17.02
CA ALA A 463 -12.31 0.55 -16.32
C ALA A 463 -11.10 -0.15 -15.69
N ALA A 464 -11.30 -1.31 -15.03
CA ALA A 464 -10.21 -2.12 -14.48
C ALA A 464 -9.23 -2.60 -15.57
N LEU A 465 -9.74 -2.97 -16.77
CA LEU A 465 -8.91 -3.39 -17.91
C LEU A 465 -8.00 -2.25 -18.37
N VAL A 466 -8.53 -1.04 -18.51
CA VAL A 466 -7.72 0.13 -18.88
C VAL A 466 -6.56 0.32 -17.87
N VAL A 467 -6.85 0.24 -16.58
CA VAL A 467 -5.83 0.36 -15.54
C VAL A 467 -4.82 -0.79 -15.58
N ALA A 468 -5.28 -2.04 -15.82
CA ALA A 468 -4.39 -3.19 -15.96
C ALA A 468 -3.50 -3.09 -17.21
N MET A 469 -4.02 -2.59 -18.33
CA MET A 469 -3.24 -2.30 -19.53
C MET A 469 -2.20 -1.19 -19.29
N MET A 470 -2.54 -0.17 -18.51
CA MET A 470 -1.57 0.85 -18.09
C MET A 470 -0.46 0.24 -17.23
N ALA A 471 -0.79 -0.68 -16.30
CA ALA A 471 0.20 -1.42 -15.53
C ALA A 471 1.10 -2.27 -16.44
N PHE A 472 0.52 -3.00 -17.40
CA PHE A 472 1.25 -3.80 -18.38
C PHE A 472 2.21 -2.93 -19.21
N ALA A 473 1.72 -1.82 -19.76
CA ALA A 473 2.52 -0.87 -20.53
C ALA A 473 3.65 -0.26 -19.69
N ALA A 474 3.39 0.04 -18.41
CA ALA A 474 4.39 0.56 -17.50
C ALA A 474 5.49 -0.48 -17.21
N VAL A 475 5.14 -1.75 -16.97
CA VAL A 475 6.12 -2.84 -16.80
C VAL A 475 6.90 -3.07 -18.09
N LEU A 476 6.26 -3.00 -19.26
CA LEU A 476 6.92 -3.15 -20.55
C LEU A 476 8.01 -2.08 -20.77
N ARG A 477 7.72 -0.83 -20.37
CA ARG A 477 8.65 0.31 -20.45
C ARG A 477 9.65 0.40 -19.29
N LEU A 478 9.52 -0.45 -18.27
CA LEU A 478 10.44 -0.48 -17.15
C LEU A 478 11.82 -0.94 -17.63
N GLU A 479 12.83 -0.10 -17.37
CA GLU A 479 14.23 -0.44 -17.68
C GLU A 479 14.73 -1.50 -16.70
N GLU A 480 15.28 -2.59 -17.23
CA GLU A 480 15.99 -3.59 -16.44
C GLU A 480 17.43 -3.12 -16.25
N ARG A 481 17.76 -2.74 -15.03
CA ARG A 481 19.14 -2.43 -14.65
C ARG A 481 19.77 -3.64 -13.98
N PRO A 482 21.06 -3.93 -14.22
CA PRO A 482 21.76 -4.99 -13.49
C PRO A 482 21.56 -4.79 -11.99
N LEU A 483 21.10 -5.82 -11.32
CA LEU A 483 20.92 -5.76 -9.86
C LEU A 483 22.32 -5.71 -9.24
N ARG A 484 22.56 -4.66 -8.43
CA ARG A 484 23.83 -4.47 -7.74
C ARG A 484 24.10 -5.72 -6.89
N GLY A 485 25.25 -6.35 -7.11
CA GLY A 485 25.77 -7.43 -6.26
C GLY A 485 26.22 -6.89 -4.89
N PRO A 486 26.70 -7.78 -3.97
CA PRO A 486 27.51 -7.33 -2.85
C PRO A 486 28.60 -6.44 -3.44
N ALA A 487 28.90 -5.29 -2.78
CA ALA A 487 30.07 -4.52 -3.17
C ALA A 487 31.22 -5.50 -3.29
N ALA A 488 31.85 -5.59 -4.47
CA ALA A 488 33.04 -6.41 -4.62
C ALA A 488 33.93 -6.04 -3.44
N MET A 489 34.28 -7.01 -2.59
CA MET A 489 35.35 -6.80 -1.62
C MET A 489 36.51 -6.26 -2.44
N PRO A 490 37.19 -5.17 -1.99
CA PRO A 490 38.42 -4.77 -2.62
C PRO A 490 39.23 -6.04 -2.81
N ALA A 491 39.72 -6.29 -4.04
CA ALA A 491 40.60 -7.42 -4.28
C ALA A 491 41.67 -7.38 -3.21
N ASP A 492 41.83 -8.44 -2.46
CA ASP A 492 42.88 -8.57 -1.47
C ASP A 492 44.18 -8.43 -2.23
N PRO A 493 44.96 -7.35 -2.01
CA PRO A 493 46.20 -7.14 -2.74
C PRO A 493 47.25 -8.25 -2.45
N ASP A 494 47.01 -9.05 -1.39
CA ASP A 494 47.86 -10.15 -0.98
C ASP A 494 47.35 -11.53 -1.39
N ALA A 495 46.26 -11.59 -2.21
CA ALA A 495 45.76 -12.86 -2.71
C ALA A 495 46.79 -13.50 -3.68
N PRO A 496 47.25 -14.73 -3.48
CA PRO A 496 48.20 -15.38 -4.36
C PRO A 496 47.56 -15.59 -5.74
N GLY A 497 47.96 -14.76 -6.72
CA GLY A 497 47.45 -14.79 -8.09
C GLY A 497 47.05 -13.44 -8.67
N ALA A 498 47.27 -12.32 -7.99
CA ALA A 498 47.10 -10.99 -8.58
C ALA A 498 48.14 -10.77 -9.69
N PRO A 499 47.73 -10.41 -10.93
CA PRO A 499 48.71 -10.08 -11.96
C PRO A 499 49.48 -8.82 -11.53
N ALA A 500 50.80 -8.91 -11.45
CA ALA A 500 51.67 -7.76 -11.29
C ALA A 500 51.58 -6.92 -12.58
N GLU A 501 51.16 -5.66 -12.49
CA GLU A 501 51.39 -4.65 -13.50
C GLU A 501 52.78 -4.05 -13.34
#